data_bc6f274a2d17756d36f0a45e670443be
#
_entry.id   bc6f274a2d17756d36f0a45e670443be
#
_cell.length_a   1.000
_cell.length_b   1.000
_cell.length_c   1.000
_cell.angle_alpha   90.00
_cell.angle_beta   90.00
_cell.angle_gamma   90.00
#
_symmetry.space_group_name_H-M   'P 1'
#
loop_
_entity.id
_entity.type
_entity.pdbx_description
1 polymer ?
#
loop_
_entity_poly.entity_id
_entity_poly.type
_entity_poly.pdbx_seq_one_letter_code
_entity_poly.pdbx_strand_id
1 'polypeptide(L)'
;MTWQQIYDPFGNMIISTALAAIPVIVMLGALGFFHIKAHIAAGMGLVAALLVAVFAYGMPIDMAGRAAMLGGFTGLLPIGWIVLNIIFLHQLTEQNGSFKVLQDSLSGITEDRRIQLLLIAFCFGAFFEGAAGFGTPVAVTAAILIGLGFSPLAASGLSLIANTAPVAFGALGTPVITLAQVHGYDLHEVTAMIGRQLPFFSLLVPFWLIWAFAGRKGMMEIWPAILVTGLSFAIPQYLVSNFMGPELVDIIAAVVSMLSLVAFLRVWQPKKVWTSPAMRGKDSSAAEAKPPQPVVRHSREALIAAWTPWAILSVFVFIWGLPPVKAWLNSVFAPKFPIAGLHNLIMKVPPVVTTPHPEAAVYTLNLLSATGTGILLAAVISAIVMKYKPVAIVRTFFSTAWLVRYSLLTIVLMLALGTLTRFSGTDTTLGLAFANTGVLYPFFGTLMGWIGVALTGSDTASNVLFGGMQKVAAEQLGLSPNLMGAANSSGGVMGKMIDAQSIVVASTATRWFNKEGEILRYVFFHSIALACLVGVFVTMQAYVWPFTLMVVR
;
A
#
# COMPACT_ATOMS: atom_id res chain seq x y z
N MET A 1 -10.21 37.57 2.61
CA MET A 1 -8.96 38.05 2.01
C MET A 1 -8.39 36.88 1.24
N THR A 2 -8.03 37.03 -0.04
CA THR A 2 -7.39 36.00 -0.83
C THR A 2 -5.89 35.99 -0.52
N TRP A 3 -5.28 34.79 -0.47
CA TRP A 3 -3.85 34.61 -0.31
C TRP A 3 -3.29 33.88 -1.53
N GLN A 4 -2.17 34.35 -2.06
CA GLN A 4 -1.48 33.73 -3.19
C GLN A 4 -0.37 32.84 -2.68
N GLN A 5 -0.24 31.64 -3.25
CA GLN A 5 0.88 30.75 -2.96
C GLN A 5 2.20 31.39 -3.42
N ILE A 6 3.23 31.23 -2.63
CA ILE A 6 4.59 31.70 -2.93
C ILE A 6 5.47 30.47 -3.01
N TYR A 7 6.16 30.23 -4.13
CA TYR A 7 6.98 29.02 -4.31
C TYR A 7 8.46 29.25 -4.06
N ASP A 8 8.90 30.49 -4.04
CA ASP A 8 10.25 30.90 -3.65
C ASP A 8 10.20 32.13 -2.73
N PRO A 9 9.82 31.94 -1.44
CA PRO A 9 9.62 33.05 -0.51
C PRO A 9 10.91 33.81 -0.18
N PHE A 10 12.09 33.25 -0.44
CA PHE A 10 13.38 33.85 -0.09
C PHE A 10 14.16 34.37 -1.32
N GLY A 11 13.58 34.27 -2.54
CA GLY A 11 14.29 34.62 -3.77
C GLY A 11 15.53 33.73 -4.01
N ASN A 12 15.58 32.59 -3.34
CA ASN A 12 16.63 31.58 -3.46
C ASN A 12 16.01 30.20 -3.37
N MET A 13 15.91 29.54 -4.51
CA MET A 13 15.24 28.23 -4.62
C MET A 13 15.86 27.15 -3.73
N ILE A 14 17.17 27.21 -3.45
CA ILE A 14 17.85 26.24 -2.58
C ILE A 14 17.34 26.39 -1.13
N ILE A 15 17.28 27.64 -0.63
CA ILE A 15 16.80 27.94 0.72
C ILE A 15 15.31 27.59 0.84
N SER A 16 14.51 28.01 -0.13
CA SER A 16 13.07 27.74 -0.16
C SER A 16 12.78 26.24 -0.20
N THR A 17 13.55 25.47 -0.99
CA THR A 17 13.46 24.00 -1.05
C THR A 17 13.86 23.34 0.27
N ALA A 18 14.95 23.80 0.88
CA ALA A 18 15.41 23.27 2.17
C ALA A 18 14.34 23.47 3.26
N LEU A 19 13.68 24.63 3.29
CA LEU A 19 12.59 24.91 4.25
C LEU A 19 11.34 24.09 3.92
N ALA A 20 10.98 23.96 2.63
CA ALA A 20 9.85 23.12 2.22
C ALA A 20 10.06 21.64 2.57
N ALA A 21 11.30 21.17 2.62
CA ALA A 21 11.65 19.81 2.97
C ALA A 21 11.59 19.51 4.49
N ILE A 22 11.61 20.55 5.36
CA ILE A 22 11.66 20.36 6.81
C ILE A 22 10.55 19.42 7.33
N PRO A 23 9.26 19.56 6.98
CA PRO A 23 8.22 18.67 7.47
C PRO A 23 8.49 17.20 7.13
N VAL A 24 8.95 16.94 5.91
CA VAL A 24 9.31 15.60 5.43
C VAL A 24 10.53 15.08 6.18
N ILE A 25 11.59 15.88 6.30
CA ILE A 25 12.82 15.51 7.04
C ILE A 25 12.52 15.22 8.51
N VAL A 26 11.71 16.05 9.17
CA VAL A 26 11.31 15.85 10.58
C VAL A 26 10.55 14.54 10.74
N MET A 27 9.57 14.28 9.87
CA MET A 27 8.77 13.07 9.98
C MET A 27 9.59 11.81 9.65
N LEU A 28 10.32 11.82 8.54
CA LEU A 28 11.14 10.67 8.12
C LEU A 28 12.31 10.44 9.09
N GLY A 29 12.93 11.51 9.59
CA GLY A 29 13.98 11.45 10.61
C GLY A 29 13.46 10.85 11.92
N ALA A 30 12.28 11.28 12.38
CA ALA A 30 11.65 10.75 13.58
C ALA A 30 11.34 9.25 13.44
N LEU A 31 10.85 8.80 12.28
CA LEU A 31 10.55 7.39 12.03
C LEU A 31 11.82 6.55 11.83
N GLY A 32 12.70 6.97 10.91
CA GLY A 32 13.82 6.14 10.44
C GLY A 32 15.02 6.12 11.36
N PHE A 33 15.38 7.27 11.98
CA PHE A 33 16.56 7.37 12.83
C PHE A 33 16.24 7.27 14.33
N PHE A 34 15.16 7.90 14.76
CA PHE A 34 14.80 7.94 16.19
C PHE A 34 13.78 6.88 16.59
N HIS A 35 13.27 6.09 15.65
CA HIS A 35 12.28 5.03 15.89
C HIS A 35 11.06 5.49 16.69
N ILE A 36 10.64 6.74 16.49
CA ILE A 36 9.47 7.32 17.15
C ILE A 36 8.20 6.69 16.54
N LYS A 37 7.17 6.47 17.37
CA LYS A 37 5.89 5.90 16.93
C LYS A 37 5.27 6.74 15.82
N ALA A 38 4.69 6.09 14.81
CA ALA A 38 4.19 6.71 13.57
C ALA A 38 3.22 7.89 13.80
N HIS A 39 2.29 7.78 14.75
CA HIS A 39 1.35 8.87 15.05
C HIS A 39 2.05 10.09 15.69
N ILE A 40 3.10 9.90 16.48
CA ILE A 40 3.89 10.99 17.08
C ILE A 40 4.73 11.64 15.98
N ALA A 41 5.41 10.86 15.14
CA ALA A 41 6.21 11.37 14.03
C ALA A 41 5.35 12.15 13.01
N ALA A 42 4.15 11.65 12.69
CA ALA A 42 3.19 12.36 11.85
C ALA A 42 2.73 13.69 12.48
N GLY A 43 2.50 13.70 13.81
CA GLY A 43 2.22 14.93 14.57
C GLY A 43 3.37 15.92 14.52
N MET A 44 4.61 15.46 14.71
CA MET A 44 5.82 16.31 14.59
C MET A 44 5.97 16.89 13.18
N GLY A 45 5.74 16.08 12.14
CA GLY A 45 5.74 16.53 10.75
C GLY A 45 4.65 17.59 10.48
N LEU A 46 3.45 17.39 11.01
CA LEU A 46 2.35 18.35 10.88
C LEU A 46 2.66 19.68 11.57
N VAL A 47 3.22 19.65 12.79
CA VAL A 47 3.64 20.87 13.49
C VAL A 47 4.73 21.58 12.70
N ALA A 48 5.73 20.85 12.20
CA ALA A 48 6.77 21.43 11.35
C ALA A 48 6.18 22.05 10.07
N ALA A 49 5.19 21.39 9.43
CA ALA A 49 4.51 21.92 8.25
C ALA A 49 3.72 23.21 8.57
N LEU A 50 3.04 23.28 9.73
CA LEU A 50 2.35 24.50 10.17
C LEU A 50 3.34 25.65 10.38
N LEU A 51 4.46 25.40 11.04
CA LEU A 51 5.51 26.42 11.26
C LEU A 51 6.09 26.90 9.93
N VAL A 52 6.42 26.01 9.01
CA VAL A 52 6.97 26.37 7.70
C VAL A 52 5.92 27.13 6.87
N ALA A 53 4.67 26.65 6.81
CA ALA A 53 3.61 27.31 6.05
C ALA A 53 3.36 28.75 6.54
N VAL A 54 3.30 28.97 7.87
CA VAL A 54 2.98 30.27 8.44
C VAL A 54 4.19 31.21 8.42
N PHE A 55 5.34 30.76 8.92
CA PHE A 55 6.49 31.65 9.13
C PHE A 55 7.43 31.78 7.92
N ALA A 56 7.57 30.74 7.12
CA ALA A 56 8.42 30.79 5.93
C ALA A 56 7.65 31.16 4.67
N TYR A 57 6.44 30.65 4.48
CA TYR A 57 5.62 30.86 3.29
C TYR A 57 4.56 31.97 3.46
N GLY A 58 4.41 32.50 4.66
CA GLY A 58 3.48 33.62 4.93
C GLY A 58 2.00 33.26 4.81
N MET A 59 1.66 31.97 4.91
CA MET A 59 0.26 31.53 4.88
C MET A 59 -0.45 31.99 6.15
N PRO A 60 -1.66 32.59 6.07
CA PRO A 60 -2.43 32.95 7.25
C PRO A 60 -2.68 31.74 8.14
N ILE A 61 -2.47 31.88 9.45
CA ILE A 61 -2.55 30.78 10.41
C ILE A 61 -3.93 30.11 10.46
N ASP A 62 -4.99 30.89 10.26
CA ASP A 62 -6.36 30.38 10.21
C ASP A 62 -6.59 29.53 8.94
N MET A 63 -6.04 29.93 7.79
CA MET A 63 -6.07 29.13 6.56
C MET A 63 -5.25 27.84 6.71
N ALA A 64 -4.06 27.91 7.31
CA ALA A 64 -3.23 26.74 7.57
C ALA A 64 -3.93 25.73 8.48
N GLY A 65 -4.54 26.20 9.57
CA GLY A 65 -5.33 25.37 10.47
C GLY A 65 -6.54 24.71 9.79
N ARG A 66 -7.27 25.45 8.94
CA ARG A 66 -8.41 24.93 8.17
C ARG A 66 -8.00 23.93 7.12
N ALA A 67 -6.85 24.11 6.46
CA ALA A 67 -6.29 23.14 5.53
C ALA A 67 -5.93 21.82 6.25
N ALA A 68 -5.27 21.90 7.40
CA ALA A 68 -4.98 20.74 8.23
C ALA A 68 -6.26 20.03 8.70
N MET A 69 -7.30 20.77 9.13
CA MET A 69 -8.59 20.20 9.51
C MET A 69 -9.26 19.47 8.34
N LEU A 70 -9.28 20.06 7.15
CA LEU A 70 -9.84 19.43 5.94
C LEU A 70 -9.16 18.10 5.65
N GLY A 71 -7.82 18.07 5.72
CA GLY A 71 -7.04 16.83 5.57
C GLY A 71 -7.37 15.81 6.66
N GLY A 72 -7.49 16.24 7.91
CA GLY A 72 -7.86 15.38 9.04
C GLY A 72 -9.24 14.73 8.87
N PHE A 73 -10.26 15.48 8.45
CA PHE A 73 -11.59 14.93 8.15
C PHE A 73 -11.54 13.95 6.98
N THR A 74 -10.79 14.23 5.92
CA THR A 74 -10.58 13.30 4.80
C THR A 74 -9.85 12.02 5.26
N GLY A 75 -8.92 12.16 6.21
CA GLY A 75 -8.24 11.02 6.83
C GLY A 75 -9.17 10.15 7.66
N LEU A 76 -10.13 10.73 8.36
CA LEU A 76 -11.10 9.98 9.14
C LEU A 76 -12.15 9.30 8.26
N LEU A 77 -12.74 10.06 7.33
CA LEU A 77 -13.69 9.55 6.34
C LEU A 77 -13.35 10.16 4.97
N PRO A 78 -13.11 9.34 3.91
CA PRO A 78 -13.40 7.91 3.80
C PRO A 78 -12.27 6.96 4.22
N ILE A 79 -11.02 7.42 4.39
CA ILE A 79 -9.84 6.54 4.49
C ILE A 79 -9.84 5.71 5.79
N GLY A 80 -9.93 6.37 6.94
CA GLY A 80 -9.96 5.68 8.24
C GLY A 80 -11.16 4.75 8.37
N TRP A 81 -12.28 5.11 7.73
CA TRP A 81 -13.49 4.29 7.70
C TRP A 81 -13.30 2.95 6.96
N ILE A 82 -12.55 2.95 5.85
CA ILE A 82 -12.14 1.71 5.15
C ILE A 82 -11.31 0.85 6.10
N VAL A 83 -10.27 1.43 6.70
CA VAL A 83 -9.32 0.71 7.56
C VAL A 83 -10.01 0.09 8.78
N LEU A 84 -10.86 0.86 9.46
CA LEU A 84 -11.60 0.35 10.62
C LEU A 84 -12.47 -0.86 10.26
N ASN A 85 -13.23 -0.76 9.19
CA ASN A 85 -14.22 -1.78 8.85
C ASN A 85 -13.59 -3.05 8.27
N ILE A 86 -12.48 -2.95 7.54
CA ILE A 86 -11.79 -4.15 7.06
C ILE A 86 -11.10 -4.91 8.20
N ILE A 87 -10.49 -4.21 9.15
CA ILE A 87 -9.90 -4.86 10.32
C ILE A 87 -11.01 -5.45 11.21
N PHE A 88 -12.17 -4.81 11.27
CA PHE A 88 -13.34 -5.38 11.97
C PHE A 88 -13.77 -6.72 11.36
N LEU A 89 -13.89 -6.83 10.04
CA LEU A 89 -14.18 -8.10 9.38
C LEU A 89 -13.10 -9.15 9.68
N HIS A 90 -11.83 -8.77 9.59
CA HIS A 90 -10.72 -9.67 9.92
C HIS A 90 -10.81 -10.19 11.36
N GLN A 91 -11.05 -9.31 12.34
CA GLN A 91 -11.21 -9.71 13.74
C GLN A 91 -12.38 -10.68 13.96
N LEU A 92 -13.49 -10.51 13.24
CA LEU A 92 -14.60 -11.47 13.27
C LEU A 92 -14.18 -12.85 12.77
N THR A 93 -13.44 -12.91 11.66
CA THR A 93 -12.98 -14.21 11.08
C THR A 93 -11.89 -14.86 11.93
N GLU A 94 -11.08 -14.09 12.62
CA GLU A 94 -10.07 -14.59 13.55
C GLU A 94 -10.70 -15.18 14.81
N GLN A 95 -11.63 -14.45 15.44
CA GLN A 95 -12.29 -14.87 16.66
C GLN A 95 -13.13 -16.14 16.52
N ASN A 96 -13.76 -16.37 15.36
CA ASN A 96 -14.55 -17.60 15.12
C ASN A 96 -13.73 -18.78 14.58
N GLY A 97 -12.41 -18.60 14.37
CA GLY A 97 -11.50 -19.63 13.88
C GLY A 97 -11.53 -19.88 12.36
N SER A 98 -12.38 -19.20 11.59
CA SER A 98 -12.44 -19.33 10.11
C SER A 98 -11.10 -19.01 9.47
N PHE A 99 -10.39 -18.02 10.01
CA PHE A 99 -9.06 -17.64 9.54
C PHE A 99 -8.03 -18.78 9.66
N LYS A 100 -8.06 -19.51 10.79
CA LYS A 100 -7.19 -20.66 11.00
C LYS A 100 -7.47 -21.79 10.02
N VAL A 101 -8.74 -22.04 9.69
CA VAL A 101 -9.14 -23.03 8.68
C VAL A 101 -8.56 -22.68 7.30
N LEU A 102 -8.56 -21.40 6.92
CA LEU A 102 -7.92 -20.95 5.68
C LEU A 102 -6.41 -21.24 5.67
N GLN A 103 -5.71 -20.88 6.74
CA GLN A 103 -4.27 -21.12 6.87
C GLN A 103 -3.92 -22.61 6.73
N ASP A 104 -4.63 -23.47 7.48
CA ASP A 104 -4.40 -24.91 7.48
C ASP A 104 -4.65 -25.55 6.10
N SER A 105 -5.66 -25.03 5.37
CA SER A 105 -6.03 -25.56 4.04
C SER A 105 -4.93 -25.40 3.00
N LEU A 106 -4.16 -24.31 3.09
CA LEU A 106 -3.08 -24.01 2.15
C LEU A 106 -1.81 -24.81 2.44
N SER A 107 -1.56 -25.05 3.71
CA SER A 107 -0.37 -25.76 4.18
C SER A 107 -0.30 -27.22 3.67
N GLY A 108 -1.44 -27.83 3.39
CA GLY A 108 -1.58 -29.23 2.99
C GLY A 108 -1.56 -29.53 1.49
N ILE A 109 -1.42 -28.50 0.63
CA ILE A 109 -1.54 -28.65 -0.84
C ILE A 109 -0.33 -29.36 -1.45
N THR A 110 0.88 -29.11 -0.95
CA THR A 110 2.13 -29.65 -1.49
C THR A 110 3.21 -29.79 -0.39
N GLU A 111 4.13 -30.73 -0.58
CA GLU A 111 5.30 -30.89 0.29
C GLU A 111 6.53 -30.11 -0.21
N ASP A 112 6.52 -29.63 -1.45
CA ASP A 112 7.62 -28.85 -2.01
C ASP A 112 7.67 -27.44 -1.41
N ARG A 113 8.75 -27.12 -0.70
CA ARG A 113 8.93 -25.86 0.02
C ARG A 113 8.88 -24.64 -0.90
N ARG A 114 9.31 -24.76 -2.14
CA ARG A 114 9.30 -23.67 -3.14
C ARG A 114 7.86 -23.36 -3.56
N ILE A 115 7.04 -24.40 -3.75
CA ILE A 115 5.63 -24.24 -4.13
C ILE A 115 4.81 -23.76 -2.93
N GLN A 116 5.10 -24.24 -1.71
CA GLN A 116 4.50 -23.69 -0.49
C GLN A 116 4.78 -22.19 -0.35
N LEU A 117 6.00 -21.76 -0.68
CA LEU A 117 6.38 -20.34 -0.64
C LEU A 117 5.57 -19.51 -1.65
N LEU A 118 5.35 -20.02 -2.87
CA LEU A 118 4.48 -19.36 -3.87
C LEU A 118 3.03 -19.26 -3.39
N LEU A 119 2.46 -20.36 -2.86
CA LEU A 119 1.08 -20.36 -2.39
C LEU A 119 0.87 -19.47 -1.16
N ILE A 120 1.77 -19.54 -0.19
CA ILE A 120 1.58 -18.90 1.13
C ILE A 120 2.12 -17.48 1.13
N ALA A 121 3.42 -17.31 0.82
CA ALA A 121 4.01 -15.97 0.91
C ALA A 121 3.53 -15.06 -0.21
N PHE A 122 3.43 -15.55 -1.46
CA PHE A 122 3.01 -14.73 -2.58
C PHE A 122 1.48 -14.68 -2.72
N CYS A 123 0.80 -15.78 -3.05
CA CYS A 123 -0.64 -15.73 -3.34
C CYS A 123 -1.49 -15.36 -2.12
N PHE A 124 -1.31 -16.09 -1.01
CA PHE A 124 -2.09 -15.85 0.20
C PHE A 124 -1.68 -14.55 0.90
N GLY A 125 -0.38 -14.22 0.88
CA GLY A 125 0.12 -12.94 1.34
C GLY A 125 -0.51 -11.77 0.59
N ALA A 126 -0.58 -11.86 -0.74
CA ALA A 126 -1.21 -10.83 -1.58
C ALA A 126 -2.72 -10.72 -1.32
N PHE A 127 -3.43 -11.83 -1.09
CA PHE A 127 -4.83 -11.80 -0.69
C PHE A 127 -5.01 -11.01 0.61
N PHE A 128 -4.16 -11.25 1.63
CA PHE A 128 -4.23 -10.53 2.89
C PHE A 128 -3.75 -9.08 2.79
N GLU A 129 -2.80 -8.76 1.90
CA GLU A 129 -2.44 -7.36 1.64
C GLU A 129 -3.65 -6.62 1.06
N GLY A 130 -4.30 -7.18 0.04
CA GLY A 130 -5.51 -6.60 -0.53
C GLY A 130 -6.66 -6.47 0.47
N ALA A 131 -6.85 -7.47 1.32
CA ALA A 131 -7.96 -7.50 2.27
C ALA A 131 -7.73 -6.67 3.53
N ALA A 132 -6.53 -6.68 4.12
CA ALA A 132 -6.27 -6.08 5.42
C ALA A 132 -5.08 -5.10 5.44
N GLY A 133 -4.04 -5.33 4.66
CA GLY A 133 -2.83 -4.50 4.64
C GLY A 133 -2.13 -4.39 6.01
N PHE A 134 -1.49 -3.25 6.25
CA PHE A 134 -0.93 -2.81 7.56
C PHE A 134 -0.01 -3.81 8.28
N GLY A 135 0.79 -4.59 7.54
CA GLY A 135 1.72 -5.57 8.09
C GLY A 135 1.09 -6.93 8.44
N THR A 136 -0.24 -7.06 8.40
CA THR A 136 -0.95 -8.35 8.60
C THR A 136 -0.45 -9.44 7.66
N PRO A 137 -0.24 -9.20 6.35
CA PRO A 137 0.24 -10.23 5.41
C PRO A 137 1.56 -10.83 5.84
N VAL A 138 2.53 -10.00 6.20
CA VAL A 138 3.86 -10.45 6.62
C VAL A 138 3.79 -11.26 7.91
N ALA A 139 3.01 -10.79 8.90
CA ALA A 139 2.81 -11.53 10.16
C ALA A 139 2.24 -12.93 9.92
N VAL A 140 1.19 -13.00 9.10
CA VAL A 140 0.47 -14.23 8.80
C VAL A 140 1.34 -15.21 8.01
N THR A 141 1.93 -14.76 6.91
CA THR A 141 2.73 -15.62 6.03
C THR A 141 3.99 -16.12 6.73
N ALA A 142 4.69 -15.26 7.48
CA ALA A 142 5.86 -15.66 8.25
C ALA A 142 5.51 -16.68 9.35
N ALA A 143 4.38 -16.50 10.06
CA ALA A 143 3.92 -17.45 11.07
C ALA A 143 3.57 -18.83 10.47
N ILE A 144 2.91 -18.86 9.30
CA ILE A 144 2.59 -20.12 8.60
C ILE A 144 3.88 -20.81 8.15
N LEU A 145 4.83 -20.07 7.56
CA LEU A 145 6.11 -20.63 7.10
C LEU A 145 6.92 -21.22 8.27
N ILE A 146 6.94 -20.57 9.44
CA ILE A 146 7.53 -21.16 10.67
C ILE A 146 6.82 -22.45 11.07
N GLY A 147 5.48 -22.48 11.00
CA GLY A 147 4.70 -23.69 11.26
C GLY A 147 5.04 -24.85 10.30
N LEU A 148 5.45 -24.54 9.07
CA LEU A 148 5.94 -25.50 8.07
C LEU A 148 7.41 -25.86 8.23
N GLY A 149 8.09 -25.30 9.24
CA GLY A 149 9.47 -25.59 9.55
C GLY A 149 10.50 -24.76 8.77
N PHE A 150 10.08 -23.66 8.10
CA PHE A 150 11.06 -22.73 7.52
C PHE A 150 11.93 -22.12 8.61
N SER A 151 13.18 -21.81 8.25
CA SER A 151 14.06 -21.07 9.15
C SER A 151 13.55 -19.66 9.42
N PRO A 152 13.82 -19.05 10.58
CA PRO A 152 13.33 -17.72 10.90
C PRO A 152 13.73 -16.65 9.87
N LEU A 153 14.95 -16.65 9.37
CA LEU A 153 15.42 -15.73 8.34
C LEU A 153 14.67 -15.94 7.02
N ALA A 154 14.48 -17.20 6.60
CA ALA A 154 13.72 -17.53 5.39
C ALA A 154 12.26 -17.09 5.51
N ALA A 155 11.59 -17.44 6.61
CA ALA A 155 10.20 -17.08 6.83
C ALA A 155 10.01 -15.55 6.85
N SER A 156 10.87 -14.81 7.55
CA SER A 156 10.81 -13.35 7.65
C SER A 156 11.15 -12.67 6.31
N GLY A 157 12.34 -12.95 5.77
CA GLY A 157 12.83 -12.25 4.59
C GLY A 157 12.04 -12.56 3.32
N LEU A 158 11.63 -13.81 3.13
CA LEU A 158 10.85 -14.19 1.94
C LEU A 158 9.41 -13.69 2.01
N SER A 159 8.80 -13.60 3.19
CA SER A 159 7.49 -12.94 3.36
C SER A 159 7.56 -11.46 3.01
N LEU A 160 8.63 -10.76 3.40
CA LEU A 160 8.86 -9.35 3.04
C LEU A 160 9.03 -9.17 1.53
N ILE A 161 9.82 -10.03 0.86
CA ILE A 161 10.02 -9.97 -0.59
C ILE A 161 8.69 -10.23 -1.32
N ALA A 162 7.95 -11.26 -0.93
CA ALA A 162 6.68 -11.61 -1.56
C ALA A 162 5.62 -10.51 -1.43
N ASN A 163 5.63 -9.77 -0.32
CA ASN A 163 4.64 -8.73 -0.03
C ASN A 163 4.75 -7.50 -0.94
N THR A 164 5.82 -7.33 -1.70
CA THR A 164 6.01 -6.13 -2.54
C THR A 164 5.06 -6.03 -3.71
N ALA A 165 4.61 -7.14 -4.29
CA ALA A 165 3.74 -7.13 -5.45
C ALA A 165 2.36 -6.48 -5.20
N PRO A 166 1.67 -6.73 -4.05
CA PRO A 166 0.33 -6.22 -3.81
C PRO A 166 0.27 -4.87 -3.09
N VAL A 167 1.33 -4.36 -2.48
CA VAL A 167 1.27 -3.23 -1.52
C VAL A 167 0.57 -1.97 -2.05
N ALA A 168 0.71 -1.62 -3.34
CA ALA A 168 0.07 -0.43 -3.91
C ALA A 168 -1.46 -0.48 -3.86
N PHE A 169 -2.03 -1.67 -3.98
CA PHE A 169 -3.47 -1.91 -3.92
C PHE A 169 -3.91 -2.51 -2.57
N GLY A 170 -3.01 -2.49 -1.57
CA GLY A 170 -3.26 -3.02 -0.24
C GLY A 170 -4.42 -2.33 0.48
N ALA A 171 -5.03 -3.01 1.46
CA ALA A 171 -6.19 -2.53 2.21
C ALA A 171 -7.26 -1.91 1.29
N LEU A 172 -7.70 -2.66 0.28
CA LEU A 172 -8.71 -2.26 -0.70
C LEU A 172 -8.34 -0.97 -1.45
N GLY A 173 -7.09 -0.86 -1.91
CA GLY A 173 -6.62 0.26 -2.72
C GLY A 173 -6.41 1.56 -1.96
N THR A 174 -6.34 1.51 -0.62
CA THR A 174 -6.16 2.70 0.22
C THR A 174 -4.99 3.60 -0.23
N PRO A 175 -3.79 3.09 -0.59
CA PRO A 175 -2.68 3.95 -1.03
C PRO A 175 -3.03 4.78 -2.28
N VAL A 176 -3.65 4.16 -3.27
CA VAL A 176 -4.02 4.82 -4.53
C VAL A 176 -5.17 5.82 -4.32
N ILE A 177 -6.20 5.42 -3.54
CA ILE A 177 -7.33 6.28 -3.20
C ILE A 177 -6.84 7.54 -2.49
N THR A 178 -5.90 7.38 -1.55
CA THR A 178 -5.30 8.50 -0.81
C THR A 178 -4.49 9.42 -1.73
N LEU A 179 -3.65 8.86 -2.62
CA LEU A 179 -2.90 9.64 -3.60
C LEU A 179 -3.82 10.52 -4.44
N ALA A 180 -4.91 9.93 -4.95
CA ALA A 180 -5.88 10.65 -5.77
C ALA A 180 -6.58 11.76 -4.99
N GLN A 181 -7.04 11.49 -3.76
CA GLN A 181 -7.81 12.45 -2.97
C GLN A 181 -6.98 13.62 -2.46
N VAL A 182 -5.75 13.37 -1.98
CA VAL A 182 -4.91 14.43 -1.40
C VAL A 182 -4.39 15.37 -2.47
N HIS A 183 -3.95 14.83 -3.61
CA HIS A 183 -3.24 15.62 -4.62
C HIS A 183 -4.06 15.89 -5.89
N GLY A 184 -5.34 15.44 -5.92
CA GLY A 184 -6.24 15.71 -7.03
C GLY A 184 -5.85 15.01 -8.33
N TYR A 185 -5.38 13.76 -8.24
CA TYR A 185 -5.29 12.87 -9.40
C TYR A 185 -6.67 12.31 -9.73
N ASP A 186 -6.91 11.99 -10.99
CA ASP A 186 -8.05 11.13 -11.33
C ASP A 186 -7.79 9.71 -10.81
N LEU A 187 -8.71 9.19 -10.01
CA LEU A 187 -8.55 7.90 -9.35
C LEU A 187 -8.42 6.76 -10.36
N HIS A 188 -9.23 6.80 -11.43
CA HIS A 188 -9.21 5.74 -12.43
C HIS A 188 -7.93 5.76 -13.26
N GLU A 189 -7.49 6.95 -13.68
CA GLU A 189 -6.28 7.12 -14.49
C GLU A 189 -5.02 6.71 -13.72
N VAL A 190 -4.85 7.18 -12.47
CA VAL A 190 -3.68 6.81 -11.67
C VAL A 190 -3.70 5.33 -11.29
N THR A 191 -4.87 4.75 -11.00
CA THR A 191 -5.04 3.31 -10.79
C THR A 191 -4.62 2.50 -12.01
N ALA A 192 -5.10 2.90 -13.19
CA ALA A 192 -4.74 2.27 -14.46
C ALA A 192 -3.24 2.39 -14.75
N MET A 193 -2.63 3.53 -14.42
CA MET A 193 -1.19 3.72 -14.63
C MET A 193 -0.34 2.83 -13.73
N ILE A 194 -0.69 2.70 -12.43
CA ILE A 194 -0.06 1.73 -11.52
C ILE A 194 -0.23 0.31 -12.07
N GLY A 195 -1.44 -0.02 -12.57
CA GLY A 195 -1.74 -1.29 -13.22
C GLY A 195 -1.06 -1.53 -14.56
N ARG A 196 -0.34 -0.54 -15.10
CA ARG A 196 0.55 -0.69 -16.27
C ARG A 196 2.03 -0.72 -15.89
N GLN A 197 2.33 -0.52 -14.61
CA GLN A 197 3.68 -0.62 -14.07
C GLN A 197 3.90 -1.94 -13.32
N LEU A 198 3.07 -2.23 -12.32
CA LEU A 198 3.28 -3.34 -11.38
C LEU A 198 3.13 -4.75 -11.96
N PRO A 199 2.25 -5.06 -12.95
CA PRO A 199 2.11 -6.43 -13.45
C PRO A 199 3.40 -7.07 -13.94
N PHE A 200 4.33 -6.29 -14.50
CA PHE A 200 5.66 -6.78 -14.88
C PHE A 200 6.47 -7.25 -13.67
N PHE A 201 6.37 -6.52 -12.57
CA PHE A 201 7.04 -6.87 -11.31
C PHE A 201 6.31 -7.99 -10.58
N SER A 202 4.98 -8.04 -10.66
CA SER A 202 4.19 -9.15 -10.13
C SER A 202 4.46 -10.48 -10.86
N LEU A 203 4.84 -10.41 -12.13
CA LEU A 203 5.38 -11.57 -12.86
C LEU A 203 6.83 -11.91 -12.42
N LEU A 204 7.66 -10.90 -12.19
CA LEU A 204 9.07 -11.07 -11.83
C LEU A 204 9.24 -11.55 -10.37
N VAL A 205 8.47 -11.02 -9.43
CA VAL A 205 8.63 -11.27 -7.99
C VAL A 205 8.54 -12.76 -7.62
N PRO A 206 7.64 -13.61 -8.16
CA PRO A 206 7.66 -15.04 -7.89
C PRO A 206 8.96 -15.73 -8.31
N PHE A 207 9.56 -15.35 -9.46
CA PHE A 207 10.89 -15.84 -9.88
C PHE A 207 11.97 -15.35 -8.92
N TRP A 208 11.95 -14.08 -8.56
CA TRP A 208 12.89 -13.48 -7.62
C TRP A 208 12.83 -14.15 -6.24
N LEU A 209 11.61 -14.41 -5.76
CA LEU A 209 11.35 -15.07 -4.48
C LEU A 209 11.96 -16.48 -4.43
N ILE A 210 11.72 -17.28 -5.46
CA ILE A 210 12.25 -18.65 -5.52
C ILE A 210 13.76 -18.64 -5.77
N TRP A 211 14.28 -17.69 -6.56
CA TRP A 211 15.72 -17.52 -6.72
C TRP A 211 16.40 -17.14 -5.39
N ALA A 212 15.82 -16.23 -4.62
CA ALA A 212 16.31 -15.85 -3.30
C ALA A 212 16.31 -17.04 -2.32
N PHE A 213 15.29 -17.90 -2.38
CA PHE A 213 15.17 -19.08 -1.52
C PHE A 213 16.05 -20.25 -1.96
N ALA A 214 15.91 -20.70 -3.21
CA ALA A 214 16.46 -21.97 -3.70
C ALA A 214 17.62 -21.80 -4.70
N GLY A 215 18.01 -20.55 -5.01
CA GLY A 215 19.01 -20.22 -6.02
C GLY A 215 18.53 -20.52 -7.45
N ARG A 216 19.40 -20.22 -8.45
CA ARG A 216 19.06 -20.33 -9.87
C ARG A 216 18.61 -21.74 -10.27
N LYS A 217 19.29 -22.78 -9.80
CA LYS A 217 18.96 -24.19 -10.14
C LYS A 217 17.58 -24.56 -9.58
N GLY A 218 17.31 -24.27 -8.29
CA GLY A 218 16.03 -24.56 -7.67
C GLY A 218 14.87 -23.81 -8.30
N MET A 219 15.11 -22.58 -8.75
CA MET A 219 14.13 -21.78 -9.50
C MET A 219 13.81 -22.42 -10.87
N MET A 220 14.84 -22.81 -11.62
CA MET A 220 14.64 -23.40 -12.95
C MET A 220 13.99 -24.79 -12.91
N GLU A 221 14.08 -25.51 -11.81
CA GLU A 221 13.41 -26.82 -11.66
C GLU A 221 11.88 -26.71 -11.58
N ILE A 222 11.35 -25.55 -11.14
CA ILE A 222 9.90 -25.31 -10.98
C ILE A 222 9.40 -24.10 -11.76
N TRP A 223 10.16 -23.61 -12.77
CA TRP A 223 9.79 -22.41 -13.53
C TRP A 223 8.35 -22.41 -14.10
N PRO A 224 7.74 -23.57 -14.53
CA PRO A 224 6.37 -23.54 -15.02
C PRO A 224 5.38 -23.15 -13.93
N ALA A 225 5.55 -23.64 -12.71
CA ALA A 225 4.69 -23.26 -11.57
C ALA A 225 4.87 -21.78 -11.20
N ILE A 226 6.11 -21.27 -11.25
CA ILE A 226 6.39 -19.85 -11.01
C ILE A 226 5.73 -18.99 -12.08
N LEU A 227 5.83 -19.38 -13.35
CA LEU A 227 5.23 -18.64 -14.47
C LEU A 227 3.69 -18.61 -14.36
N VAL A 228 3.07 -19.76 -14.06
CA VAL A 228 1.62 -19.82 -13.84
C VAL A 228 1.22 -18.89 -12.71
N THR A 229 1.92 -18.92 -11.58
CA THR A 229 1.66 -18.04 -10.44
C THR A 229 1.76 -16.56 -10.83
N GLY A 230 2.87 -16.17 -11.46
CA GLY A 230 3.12 -14.78 -11.82
C GLY A 230 2.16 -14.25 -12.89
N LEU A 231 1.89 -15.01 -13.96
CA LEU A 231 0.97 -14.60 -15.03
C LEU A 231 -0.48 -14.52 -14.55
N SER A 232 -0.92 -15.52 -13.79
CA SER A 232 -2.29 -15.54 -13.25
C SER A 232 -2.54 -14.53 -12.15
N PHE A 233 -1.50 -13.89 -11.63
CA PHE A 233 -1.59 -12.69 -10.79
C PHE A 233 -1.55 -11.41 -11.64
N ALA A 234 -0.55 -11.28 -12.50
CA ALA A 234 -0.28 -10.06 -13.28
C ALA A 234 -1.42 -9.70 -14.24
N ILE A 235 -2.04 -10.69 -14.90
CA ILE A 235 -3.13 -10.44 -15.85
C ILE A 235 -4.37 -9.87 -15.15
N PRO A 236 -4.93 -10.49 -14.09
CA PRO A 236 -6.03 -9.88 -13.34
C PRO A 236 -5.65 -8.54 -12.69
N GLN A 237 -4.43 -8.38 -12.19
CA GLN A 237 -3.95 -7.10 -11.66
C GLN A 237 -4.06 -6.00 -12.70
N TYR A 238 -3.63 -6.24 -13.94
CA TYR A 238 -3.79 -5.32 -15.06
C TYR A 238 -5.27 -5.06 -15.39
N LEU A 239 -6.07 -6.11 -15.55
CA LEU A 239 -7.46 -5.98 -15.97
C LEU A 239 -8.31 -5.23 -14.93
N VAL A 240 -8.21 -5.61 -13.66
CA VAL A 240 -9.00 -4.99 -12.59
C VAL A 240 -8.61 -3.52 -12.41
N SER A 241 -7.32 -3.21 -12.36
CA SER A 241 -6.84 -1.83 -12.17
C SER A 241 -7.17 -0.90 -13.32
N ASN A 242 -7.23 -1.42 -14.58
CA ASN A 242 -7.54 -0.61 -15.75
C ASN A 242 -9.04 -0.46 -16.02
N PHE A 243 -9.89 -1.39 -15.56
CA PHE A 243 -11.29 -1.42 -15.95
C PHE A 243 -12.30 -1.38 -14.79
N MET A 244 -11.87 -1.63 -13.54
CA MET A 244 -12.78 -1.68 -12.40
C MET A 244 -12.44 -0.65 -11.31
N GLY A 245 -11.18 -0.47 -10.97
CA GLY A 245 -10.72 0.42 -9.91
C GLY A 245 -9.73 -0.26 -8.97
N PRO A 246 -9.25 0.44 -7.90
CA PRO A 246 -8.17 -0.04 -7.07
C PRO A 246 -8.60 -1.07 -6.00
N GLU A 247 -9.87 -1.12 -5.62
CA GLU A 247 -10.33 -1.77 -4.40
C GLU A 247 -10.19 -3.30 -4.41
N LEU A 248 -10.44 -3.95 -5.56
CA LEU A 248 -10.44 -5.41 -5.67
C LEU A 248 -9.23 -5.99 -6.42
N VAL A 249 -8.27 -5.16 -6.80
CA VAL A 249 -7.13 -5.58 -7.63
C VAL A 249 -6.41 -6.78 -7.03
N ASP A 250 -5.95 -6.66 -5.78
CA ASP A 250 -5.16 -7.70 -5.14
C ASP A 250 -5.98 -8.92 -4.77
N ILE A 251 -7.23 -8.72 -4.31
CA ILE A 251 -8.09 -9.84 -3.92
C ILE A 251 -8.36 -10.74 -5.13
N ILE A 252 -8.75 -10.15 -6.27
CA ILE A 252 -9.04 -10.93 -7.49
C ILE A 252 -7.75 -11.55 -8.04
N ALA A 253 -6.66 -10.78 -8.13
CA ALA A 253 -5.39 -11.28 -8.63
C ALA A 253 -4.84 -12.43 -7.78
N ALA A 254 -4.89 -12.31 -6.46
CA ALA A 254 -4.42 -13.33 -5.54
C ALA A 254 -5.26 -14.61 -5.60
N VAL A 255 -6.60 -14.49 -5.61
CA VAL A 255 -7.50 -15.66 -5.71
C VAL A 255 -7.32 -16.38 -7.04
N VAL A 256 -7.27 -15.64 -8.16
CA VAL A 256 -7.04 -16.24 -9.48
C VAL A 256 -5.68 -16.93 -9.53
N SER A 257 -4.63 -16.30 -8.99
CA SER A 257 -3.28 -16.88 -8.95
C SER A 257 -3.24 -18.15 -8.09
N MET A 258 -3.86 -18.14 -6.93
CA MET A 258 -3.94 -19.29 -6.02
C MET A 258 -4.68 -20.46 -6.67
N LEU A 259 -5.86 -20.20 -7.23
CA LEU A 259 -6.66 -21.24 -7.89
C LEU A 259 -5.95 -21.80 -9.14
N SER A 260 -5.31 -20.95 -9.93
CA SER A 260 -4.56 -21.36 -11.12
C SER A 260 -3.37 -22.25 -10.75
N LEU A 261 -2.61 -21.89 -9.70
CA LEU A 261 -1.50 -22.70 -9.23
C LEU A 261 -1.98 -24.04 -8.70
N VAL A 262 -3.04 -24.07 -7.87
CA VAL A 262 -3.62 -25.32 -7.33
C VAL A 262 -4.14 -26.22 -8.45
N ALA A 263 -4.82 -25.66 -9.46
CA ALA A 263 -5.28 -26.41 -10.63
C ALA A 263 -4.11 -26.95 -11.47
N PHE A 264 -3.07 -26.12 -11.67
CA PHE A 264 -1.87 -26.53 -12.40
C PHE A 264 -1.13 -27.69 -11.73
N LEU A 265 -1.05 -27.71 -10.40
CA LEU A 265 -0.42 -28.77 -9.62
C LEU A 265 -1.14 -30.13 -9.72
N ARG A 266 -2.37 -30.18 -10.24
CA ARG A 266 -3.08 -31.45 -10.52
C ARG A 266 -2.56 -32.14 -11.78
N VAL A 267 -2.02 -31.37 -12.73
CA VAL A 267 -1.52 -31.88 -14.03
C VAL A 267 0.00 -31.86 -14.13
N TRP A 268 0.65 -31.10 -13.26
CA TRP A 268 2.11 -30.96 -13.25
C TRP A 268 2.66 -31.10 -11.84
N GLN A 269 3.75 -31.85 -11.68
CA GLN A 269 4.46 -32.03 -10.43
C GLN A 269 5.96 -31.81 -10.65
N PRO A 270 6.70 -31.25 -9.67
CA PRO A 270 8.15 -31.11 -9.78
C PRO A 270 8.82 -32.50 -9.81
N LYS A 271 9.81 -32.68 -10.70
CA LYS A 271 10.57 -33.92 -10.78
C LYS A 271 11.35 -34.24 -9.50
N LYS A 272 11.73 -33.21 -8.75
CA LYS A 272 12.40 -33.30 -7.46
C LYS A 272 11.65 -32.41 -6.47
N VAL A 273 11.13 -33.01 -5.41
CA VAL A 273 10.52 -32.30 -4.30
C VAL A 273 11.61 -31.72 -3.41
N TRP A 274 11.53 -30.45 -3.13
CA TRP A 274 12.45 -29.74 -2.25
C TRP A 274 11.86 -29.71 -0.83
N THR A 275 12.43 -30.46 0.09
CA THR A 275 11.97 -30.56 1.48
C THR A 275 12.79 -29.72 2.46
N SER A 276 13.91 -29.10 2.00
CA SER A 276 14.75 -28.26 2.85
C SER A 276 14.00 -26.99 3.32
N PRO A 277 13.93 -26.73 4.62
CA PRO A 277 13.28 -25.54 5.16
C PRO A 277 14.19 -24.29 5.15
N ALA A 278 15.47 -24.46 4.83
CA ALA A 278 16.49 -23.42 4.87
C ALA A 278 16.82 -22.93 3.45
N MET A 279 17.15 -21.64 3.35
CA MET A 279 17.62 -21.04 2.10
C MET A 279 18.96 -21.66 1.65
N ARG A 280 19.17 -21.71 0.35
CA ARG A 280 20.50 -22.00 -0.20
C ARG A 280 21.45 -20.84 0.06
N GLY A 281 22.63 -21.14 0.60
CA GLY A 281 23.65 -20.16 0.89
C GLY A 281 23.76 -19.83 2.39
N LYS A 282 23.78 -18.56 2.74
CA LYS A 282 24.00 -18.10 4.12
C LYS A 282 22.68 -17.96 4.88
N ASP A 283 22.07 -19.06 5.28
CA ASP A 283 20.95 -19.04 6.22
C ASP A 283 21.50 -19.15 7.65
N SER A 284 21.68 -18.01 8.30
CA SER A 284 22.20 -17.90 9.67
C SER A 284 21.28 -18.52 10.72
N SER A 285 20.02 -18.76 10.37
CA SER A 285 19.00 -19.30 11.28
C SER A 285 18.59 -20.75 10.97
N ALA A 286 19.29 -21.43 10.07
CA ALA A 286 18.94 -22.79 9.66
C ALA A 286 18.90 -23.79 10.83
N ALA A 287 19.80 -23.61 11.82
CA ALA A 287 19.83 -24.44 13.03
C ALA A 287 18.64 -24.19 13.98
N GLU A 288 17.97 -23.07 13.85
CA GLU A 288 16.81 -22.67 14.65
C GLU A 288 15.47 -23.12 14.01
N ALA A 289 15.51 -23.75 12.84
CA ALA A 289 14.33 -24.25 12.15
C ALA A 289 13.62 -25.33 12.99
N LYS A 290 12.32 -25.15 13.20
CA LYS A 290 11.51 -26.10 13.97
C LYS A 290 10.99 -27.23 13.08
N PRO A 291 10.73 -28.44 13.63
CA PRO A 291 10.05 -29.47 12.87
C PRO A 291 8.68 -28.97 12.41
N PRO A 292 8.22 -29.36 11.21
CA PRO A 292 6.92 -28.94 10.69
C PRO A 292 5.79 -29.47 11.57
N GLN A 293 4.77 -28.62 11.77
CA GLN A 293 3.56 -29.01 12.48
C GLN A 293 2.70 -29.97 11.63
N PRO A 294 1.93 -30.87 12.23
CA PRO A 294 1.03 -31.74 11.48
C PRO A 294 0.02 -30.93 10.68
N VAL A 295 -0.19 -31.32 9.43
CA VAL A 295 -1.20 -30.70 8.57
C VAL A 295 -2.60 -31.13 9.02
N VAL A 296 -3.44 -30.15 9.41
CA VAL A 296 -4.83 -30.38 9.76
C VAL A 296 -5.69 -30.33 8.51
N ARG A 297 -6.41 -31.41 8.22
CA ARG A 297 -7.39 -31.44 7.12
C ARG A 297 -8.78 -31.05 7.62
N HIS A 298 -9.37 -30.06 6.98
CA HIS A 298 -10.72 -29.60 7.28
C HIS A 298 -11.74 -30.17 6.28
N SER A 299 -13.00 -30.27 6.70
CA SER A 299 -14.10 -30.65 5.81
C SER A 299 -14.34 -29.59 4.73
N ARG A 300 -14.96 -30.00 3.60
CA ARG A 300 -15.35 -29.06 2.54
C ARG A 300 -16.28 -27.96 3.06
N GLU A 301 -17.18 -28.31 3.97
CA GLU A 301 -18.13 -27.36 4.58
C GLU A 301 -17.39 -26.30 5.42
N ALA A 302 -16.39 -26.71 6.22
CA ALA A 302 -15.57 -25.78 6.99
C ALA A 302 -14.77 -24.83 6.08
N LEU A 303 -14.24 -25.32 4.96
CA LEU A 303 -13.54 -24.49 3.97
C LEU A 303 -14.48 -23.47 3.32
N ILE A 304 -15.67 -23.89 2.89
CA ILE A 304 -16.68 -22.97 2.31
C ILE A 304 -17.07 -21.91 3.34
N ALA A 305 -17.34 -22.31 4.59
CA ALA A 305 -17.69 -21.39 5.67
C ALA A 305 -16.57 -20.38 5.94
N ALA A 306 -15.30 -20.81 5.87
CA ALA A 306 -14.14 -19.94 6.09
C ALA A 306 -13.93 -18.90 4.97
N TRP A 307 -14.25 -19.25 3.72
CA TRP A 307 -14.15 -18.34 2.57
C TRP A 307 -15.36 -17.41 2.42
N THR A 308 -16.51 -17.77 2.98
CA THR A 308 -17.77 -17.04 2.84
C THR A 308 -17.67 -15.55 3.22
N PRO A 309 -17.05 -15.13 4.35
CA PRO A 309 -16.93 -13.71 4.68
C PRO A 309 -16.17 -12.90 3.64
N TRP A 310 -15.14 -13.49 3.04
CA TRP A 310 -14.32 -12.85 2.01
C TRP A 310 -15.03 -12.76 0.67
N ALA A 311 -15.84 -13.77 0.32
CA ALA A 311 -16.72 -13.72 -0.84
C ALA A 311 -17.78 -12.61 -0.68
N ILE A 312 -18.43 -12.52 0.48
CA ILE A 312 -19.38 -11.44 0.79
C ILE A 312 -18.70 -10.08 0.67
N LEU A 313 -17.52 -9.91 1.26
CA LEU A 313 -16.73 -8.68 1.13
C LEU A 313 -16.51 -8.30 -0.33
N SER A 314 -16.03 -9.24 -1.15
CA SER A 314 -15.73 -9.00 -2.57
C SER A 314 -16.97 -8.54 -3.34
N VAL A 315 -18.12 -9.16 -3.10
CA VAL A 315 -19.39 -8.78 -3.73
C VAL A 315 -19.80 -7.36 -3.31
N PHE A 316 -19.76 -7.04 -2.02
CA PHE A 316 -20.13 -5.70 -1.54
C PHE A 316 -19.19 -4.61 -2.06
N VAL A 317 -17.89 -4.84 -2.01
CA VAL A 317 -16.90 -3.88 -2.52
C VAL A 317 -17.06 -3.67 -4.03
N PHE A 318 -17.31 -4.74 -4.78
CA PHE A 318 -17.62 -4.64 -6.21
C PHE A 318 -18.86 -3.79 -6.47
N ILE A 319 -19.97 -4.05 -5.77
CA ILE A 319 -21.22 -3.28 -5.93
C ILE A 319 -20.98 -1.80 -5.57
N TRP A 320 -20.29 -1.50 -4.45
CA TRP A 320 -19.98 -0.13 -4.03
C TRP A 320 -19.00 0.58 -4.97
N GLY A 321 -18.17 -0.17 -5.72
CA GLY A 321 -17.26 0.36 -6.74
C GLY A 321 -17.97 0.80 -8.02
N LEU A 322 -19.18 0.26 -8.31
CA LEU A 322 -19.91 0.57 -9.55
C LEU A 322 -20.32 2.04 -9.63
N PRO A 323 -19.98 2.78 -10.71
CA PRO A 323 -20.30 4.20 -10.85
C PRO A 323 -21.80 4.52 -10.68
N PRO A 324 -22.75 3.73 -11.24
CA PRO A 324 -24.18 3.98 -11.04
C PRO A 324 -24.60 3.86 -9.58
N VAL A 325 -24.06 2.90 -8.83
CA VAL A 325 -24.34 2.70 -7.40
C VAL A 325 -23.80 3.88 -6.58
N LYS A 326 -22.53 4.27 -6.83
CA LYS A 326 -21.94 5.47 -6.18
C LYS A 326 -22.76 6.73 -6.46
N ALA A 327 -23.16 6.95 -7.70
CA ALA A 327 -23.97 8.11 -8.09
C ALA A 327 -25.33 8.11 -7.37
N TRP A 328 -26.00 6.96 -7.33
CA TRP A 328 -27.28 6.81 -6.61
C TRP A 328 -27.12 7.06 -5.12
N LEU A 329 -26.15 6.44 -4.45
CA LEU A 329 -25.90 6.63 -3.02
C LEU A 329 -25.52 8.10 -2.69
N ASN A 330 -24.75 8.75 -3.56
CA ASN A 330 -24.42 10.17 -3.42
C ASN A 330 -25.66 11.08 -3.61
N SER A 331 -26.61 10.70 -4.45
CA SER A 331 -27.86 11.46 -4.60
C SER A 331 -28.75 11.37 -3.35
N VAL A 332 -28.63 10.26 -2.59
CA VAL A 332 -29.35 10.07 -1.33
C VAL A 332 -28.70 10.87 -0.20
N PHE A 333 -27.38 10.76 -0.05
CA PHE A 333 -26.66 11.47 1.02
C PHE A 333 -25.18 11.67 0.68
N ALA A 334 -24.84 12.89 0.28
CA ALA A 334 -23.45 13.35 0.15
C ALA A 334 -23.38 14.88 0.30
N PRO A 335 -23.68 15.43 1.48
CA PRO A 335 -23.61 16.87 1.69
C PRO A 335 -22.17 17.35 1.50
N LYS A 336 -22.04 18.51 0.85
CA LYS A 336 -20.78 19.18 0.57
C LYS A 336 -20.63 20.38 1.49
N PHE A 337 -19.50 20.47 2.16
CA PHE A 337 -19.15 21.53 3.09
C PHE A 337 -17.95 22.33 2.54
N PRO A 338 -18.18 23.44 1.83
CA PRO A 338 -17.11 24.38 1.52
C PRO A 338 -16.51 24.90 2.84
N ILE A 339 -15.19 24.78 2.99
CA ILE A 339 -14.52 25.21 4.23
C ILE A 339 -14.46 26.74 4.24
N ALA A 340 -15.30 27.35 5.06
CA ALA A 340 -15.35 28.79 5.22
C ALA A 340 -13.97 29.35 5.59
N GLY A 341 -13.52 30.41 4.95
CA GLY A 341 -12.20 31.00 5.17
C GLY A 341 -11.03 30.26 4.48
N LEU A 342 -11.32 29.23 3.64
CA LEU A 342 -10.32 28.51 2.86
C LEU A 342 -10.75 28.30 1.40
N HIS A 343 -12.01 27.89 1.18
CA HIS A 343 -12.54 27.54 -0.14
C HIS A 343 -12.44 28.73 -1.11
N ASN A 344 -11.71 28.53 -2.23
CA ASN A 344 -11.46 29.52 -3.28
C ASN A 344 -10.74 30.81 -2.81
N LEU A 345 -10.12 30.78 -1.62
CA LEU A 345 -9.37 31.92 -1.10
C LEU A 345 -7.84 31.76 -1.24
N ILE A 346 -7.38 30.58 -1.55
CA ILE A 346 -5.98 30.32 -1.89
C ILE A 346 -5.84 30.25 -3.39
N MET A 347 -4.90 31.06 -3.93
CA MET A 347 -4.68 31.18 -5.36
C MET A 347 -3.37 30.49 -5.75
N LYS A 348 -3.44 29.51 -6.64
CA LYS A 348 -2.26 29.02 -7.36
C LYS A 348 -1.81 30.08 -8.37
N VAL A 349 -0.52 30.22 -8.53
CA VAL A 349 0.10 31.25 -9.39
C VAL A 349 1.13 30.63 -10.34
N PRO A 350 1.58 31.34 -11.38
CA PRO A 350 2.70 30.90 -12.21
C PRO A 350 3.95 30.58 -11.35
N PRO A 351 4.81 29.63 -11.76
CA PRO A 351 4.82 28.90 -13.04
C PRO A 351 3.94 27.64 -13.11
N VAL A 352 3.23 27.30 -12.05
CA VAL A 352 2.45 26.04 -11.95
C VAL A 352 1.14 26.12 -12.73
N VAL A 353 0.58 27.30 -12.82
CA VAL A 353 -0.59 27.61 -13.64
C VAL A 353 -0.27 28.83 -14.51
N THR A 354 -0.86 28.92 -15.69
CA THR A 354 -0.63 30.04 -16.60
C THR A 354 -1.26 31.35 -16.10
N THR A 355 -2.40 31.25 -15.42
CA THR A 355 -3.13 32.37 -14.80
C THR A 355 -3.52 31.98 -13.37
N PRO A 356 -3.57 32.94 -12.43
CA PRO A 356 -3.97 32.65 -11.06
C PRO A 356 -5.31 31.91 -11.00
N HIS A 357 -5.34 30.77 -10.31
CA HIS A 357 -6.50 29.89 -10.20
C HIS A 357 -6.84 29.62 -8.73
N PRO A 358 -8.11 29.79 -8.31
CA PRO A 358 -8.52 29.51 -6.93
C PRO A 358 -8.52 28.00 -6.63
N GLU A 359 -8.00 27.63 -5.47
CA GLU A 359 -7.98 26.25 -4.98
C GLU A 359 -9.27 25.94 -4.23
N ALA A 360 -9.98 24.91 -4.67
CA ALA A 360 -11.21 24.47 -4.01
C ALA A 360 -10.91 23.71 -2.71
N ALA A 361 -11.58 24.09 -1.62
CA ALA A 361 -11.50 23.40 -0.34
C ALA A 361 -12.93 23.00 0.10
N VAL A 362 -13.34 21.79 -0.30
CA VAL A 362 -14.68 21.26 -0.03
C VAL A 362 -14.53 19.88 0.61
N TYR A 363 -15.14 19.71 1.79
CA TYR A 363 -15.30 18.39 2.38
C TYR A 363 -16.64 17.78 1.96
N THR A 364 -16.62 16.59 1.40
CA THR A 364 -17.82 15.86 1.01
C THR A 364 -18.05 14.71 1.99
N LEU A 365 -19.14 14.77 2.75
CA LEU A 365 -19.53 13.72 3.69
C LEU A 365 -20.32 12.63 2.95
N ASN A 366 -19.63 11.78 2.21
CA ASN A 366 -20.23 10.74 1.38
C ASN A 366 -20.34 9.40 2.12
N LEU A 367 -20.88 9.42 3.34
CA LEU A 367 -20.91 8.25 4.23
C LEU A 367 -21.53 7.01 3.57
N LEU A 368 -22.64 7.15 2.84
CA LEU A 368 -23.32 6.00 2.21
C LEU A 368 -22.52 5.39 1.05
N SER A 369 -21.92 6.23 0.21
CA SER A 369 -21.17 5.78 -0.96
C SER A 369 -19.71 5.47 -0.67
N ALA A 370 -19.23 5.78 0.55
CA ALA A 370 -17.87 5.41 0.96
C ALA A 370 -17.70 3.89 0.96
N THR A 371 -16.62 3.40 0.35
CA THR A 371 -16.29 1.96 0.27
C THR A 371 -16.30 1.31 1.67
N GLY A 372 -15.84 2.04 2.69
CA GLY A 372 -15.87 1.57 4.07
C GLY A 372 -17.27 1.20 4.59
N THR A 373 -18.34 1.81 4.09
CA THR A 373 -19.72 1.45 4.44
C THR A 373 -20.14 0.13 3.80
N GLY A 374 -19.76 -0.11 2.55
CA GLY A 374 -19.94 -1.41 1.91
C GLY A 374 -19.21 -2.53 2.67
N ILE A 375 -17.99 -2.25 3.14
CA ILE A 375 -17.21 -3.17 3.97
C ILE A 375 -17.89 -3.43 5.32
N LEU A 376 -18.40 -2.40 5.98
CA LEU A 376 -19.15 -2.55 7.24
C LEU A 376 -20.36 -3.46 7.07
N LEU A 377 -21.14 -3.25 6.01
CA LEU A 377 -22.30 -4.08 5.72
C LEU A 377 -21.88 -5.53 5.44
N ALA A 378 -20.82 -5.73 4.66
CA ALA A 378 -20.25 -7.05 4.43
C ALA A 378 -19.81 -7.73 5.73
N ALA A 379 -19.17 -6.99 6.63
CA ALA A 379 -18.72 -7.48 7.93
C ALA A 379 -19.91 -7.89 8.83
N VAL A 380 -20.95 -7.06 8.90
CA VAL A 380 -22.15 -7.33 9.70
C VAL A 380 -22.90 -8.55 9.15
N ILE A 381 -23.09 -8.63 7.82
CA ILE A 381 -23.73 -9.80 7.19
C ILE A 381 -22.90 -11.07 7.43
N SER A 382 -21.58 -10.98 7.28
CA SER A 382 -20.67 -12.09 7.56
C SER A 382 -20.78 -12.54 9.03
N ALA A 383 -20.86 -11.60 9.98
CA ALA A 383 -21.04 -11.92 11.39
C ALA A 383 -22.36 -12.65 11.65
N ILE A 384 -23.45 -12.26 10.97
CA ILE A 384 -24.75 -12.95 11.05
C ILE A 384 -24.63 -14.38 10.49
N VAL A 385 -24.01 -14.55 9.31
CA VAL A 385 -23.77 -15.85 8.70
C VAL A 385 -22.91 -16.74 9.61
N MET A 386 -21.90 -16.18 10.26
CA MET A 386 -21.06 -16.85 11.27
C MET A 386 -21.76 -17.05 12.62
N LYS A 387 -23.06 -16.70 12.73
CA LYS A 387 -23.91 -16.87 13.93
C LYS A 387 -23.44 -16.11 15.17
N TYR A 388 -22.83 -14.94 14.98
CA TYR A 388 -22.50 -14.04 16.09
C TYR A 388 -23.77 -13.47 16.73
N LYS A 389 -23.75 -13.34 18.06
CA LYS A 389 -24.80 -12.60 18.80
C LYS A 389 -24.64 -11.08 18.53
N PRO A 390 -25.72 -10.30 18.41
CA PRO A 390 -25.65 -8.85 18.14
C PRO A 390 -24.72 -8.09 19.10
N VAL A 391 -24.77 -8.42 20.38
CA VAL A 391 -23.89 -7.81 21.40
C VAL A 391 -22.41 -8.10 21.11
N ALA A 392 -22.07 -9.30 20.62
CA ALA A 392 -20.70 -9.66 20.28
C ALA A 392 -20.22 -8.87 19.04
N ILE A 393 -21.08 -8.64 18.05
CA ILE A 393 -20.78 -7.83 16.86
C ILE A 393 -20.39 -6.41 17.28
N VAL A 394 -21.25 -5.77 18.09
CA VAL A 394 -21.03 -4.40 18.60
C VAL A 394 -19.74 -4.34 19.46
N ARG A 395 -19.56 -5.31 20.36
CA ARG A 395 -18.35 -5.37 21.19
C ARG A 395 -17.09 -5.53 20.35
N THR A 396 -17.10 -6.39 19.34
CA THR A 396 -15.94 -6.57 18.43
C THR A 396 -15.68 -5.32 17.63
N PHE A 397 -16.71 -4.59 17.18
CA PHE A 397 -16.52 -3.32 16.47
C PHE A 397 -15.80 -2.29 17.34
N PHE A 398 -16.26 -2.04 18.56
CA PHE A 398 -15.63 -1.07 19.46
C PHE A 398 -14.23 -1.52 19.92
N SER A 399 -14.03 -2.81 20.17
CA SER A 399 -12.69 -3.34 20.48
C SER A 399 -11.73 -3.17 19.30
N THR A 400 -12.22 -3.34 18.06
CA THR A 400 -11.43 -3.09 16.85
C THR A 400 -11.09 -1.60 16.71
N ALA A 401 -12.07 -0.70 16.92
CA ALA A 401 -11.82 0.73 16.89
C ALA A 401 -10.74 1.14 17.91
N TRP A 402 -10.79 0.56 19.11
CA TRP A 402 -9.74 0.76 20.11
C TRP A 402 -8.39 0.18 19.70
N LEU A 403 -8.37 -0.99 19.07
CA LEU A 403 -7.17 -1.64 18.56
C LEU A 403 -6.46 -0.77 17.53
N VAL A 404 -7.21 -0.23 16.56
CA VAL A 404 -6.65 0.54 15.44
C VAL A 404 -6.53 2.05 15.71
N ARG A 405 -6.88 2.54 16.90
CA ARG A 405 -6.93 3.99 17.21
C ARG A 405 -5.67 4.77 16.84
N TYR A 406 -4.50 4.21 17.06
CA TYR A 406 -3.24 4.88 16.71
C TYR A 406 -2.98 4.85 15.20
N SER A 407 -3.40 3.82 14.49
CA SER A 407 -3.35 3.77 13.04
C SER A 407 -4.28 4.83 12.42
N LEU A 408 -5.51 4.95 12.95
CA LEU A 408 -6.46 5.98 12.54
C LEU A 408 -5.91 7.39 12.82
N LEU A 409 -5.33 7.61 14.01
CA LEU A 409 -4.70 8.89 14.36
C LEU A 409 -3.55 9.22 13.39
N THR A 410 -2.72 8.23 13.05
CA THR A 410 -1.65 8.40 12.07
C THR A 410 -2.21 8.86 10.73
N ILE A 411 -3.24 8.19 10.22
CA ILE A 411 -3.88 8.54 8.95
C ILE A 411 -4.43 9.98 8.99
N VAL A 412 -5.12 10.35 10.06
CA VAL A 412 -5.66 11.71 10.24
C VAL A 412 -4.55 12.77 10.20
N LEU A 413 -3.47 12.56 10.96
CA LEU A 413 -2.35 13.49 11.02
C LEU A 413 -1.57 13.56 9.70
N MET A 414 -1.39 12.43 9.01
CA MET A 414 -0.72 12.38 7.72
C MET A 414 -1.50 13.12 6.63
N LEU A 415 -2.82 12.91 6.56
CA LEU A 415 -3.63 13.62 5.57
C LEU A 415 -3.77 15.10 5.90
N ALA A 416 -3.79 15.46 7.18
CA ALA A 416 -3.70 16.86 7.61
C ALA A 416 -2.40 17.51 7.10
N LEU A 417 -1.26 16.83 7.27
CA LEU A 417 0.04 17.27 6.76
C LEU A 417 0.04 17.41 5.23
N GLY A 418 -0.37 16.37 4.49
CA GLY A 418 -0.35 16.40 3.02
C GLY A 418 -1.30 17.45 2.43
N THR A 419 -2.47 17.66 3.05
CA THR A 419 -3.39 18.72 2.63
C THR A 419 -2.79 20.10 2.92
N LEU A 420 -2.18 20.29 4.07
CA LEU A 420 -1.51 21.54 4.42
C LEU A 420 -0.35 21.86 3.46
N THR A 421 0.50 20.88 3.12
CA THR A 421 1.62 21.11 2.19
C THR A 421 1.14 21.45 0.78
N ARG A 422 0.04 20.86 0.35
CA ARG A 422 -0.64 21.22 -0.92
C ARG A 422 -1.14 22.67 -0.90
N PHE A 423 -1.88 23.08 0.13
CA PHE A 423 -2.47 24.41 0.21
C PHE A 423 -1.43 25.51 0.49
N SER A 424 -0.35 25.21 1.21
CA SER A 424 0.75 26.16 1.44
C SER A 424 1.68 26.31 0.24
N GLY A 425 1.68 25.38 -0.73
CA GLY A 425 2.57 25.38 -1.87
C GLY A 425 3.98 24.85 -1.59
N THR A 426 4.22 24.26 -0.41
CA THR A 426 5.52 23.68 -0.06
C THR A 426 5.85 22.44 -0.89
N ASP A 427 4.86 21.59 -1.20
CA ASP A 427 5.00 20.46 -2.13
C ASP A 427 5.32 20.92 -3.56
N THR A 428 4.70 22.04 -3.97
CA THR A 428 4.98 22.70 -5.24
C THR A 428 6.43 23.19 -5.33
N THR A 429 6.95 23.83 -4.26
CA THR A 429 8.37 24.23 -4.20
C THR A 429 9.30 23.03 -4.37
N LEU A 430 9.02 21.92 -3.69
CA LEU A 430 9.78 20.67 -3.84
C LEU A 430 9.71 20.14 -5.29
N GLY A 431 8.51 20.11 -5.86
CA GLY A 431 8.30 19.68 -7.25
C GLY A 431 9.09 20.49 -8.27
N LEU A 432 9.08 21.83 -8.14
CA LEU A 432 9.86 22.72 -9.00
C LEU A 432 11.38 22.49 -8.86
N ALA A 433 11.85 22.26 -7.63
CA ALA A 433 13.27 21.97 -7.39
C ALA A 433 13.69 20.63 -8.01
N PHE A 434 12.90 19.57 -7.83
CA PHE A 434 13.20 18.27 -8.39
C PHE A 434 13.04 18.21 -9.92
N ALA A 435 12.21 19.04 -10.52
CA ALA A 435 12.12 19.18 -11.97
C ALA A 435 13.46 19.56 -12.61
N ASN A 436 14.37 20.23 -11.88
CA ASN A 436 15.71 20.54 -12.36
C ASN A 436 16.61 19.31 -12.60
N THR A 437 16.23 18.11 -12.15
CA THR A 437 16.94 16.87 -12.49
C THR A 437 16.72 16.42 -13.96
N GLY A 438 15.78 17.05 -14.64
CA GLY A 438 15.52 16.87 -16.07
C GLY A 438 15.19 15.44 -16.45
N VAL A 439 15.85 14.90 -17.46
CA VAL A 439 15.58 13.58 -18.06
C VAL A 439 15.74 12.43 -17.04
N LEU A 440 16.52 12.59 -15.99
CA LEU A 440 16.74 11.58 -14.95
C LEU A 440 15.60 11.55 -13.90
N TYR A 441 14.68 12.50 -13.94
CA TYR A 441 13.61 12.61 -12.95
C TYR A 441 12.77 11.34 -12.83
N PRO A 442 12.31 10.66 -13.90
CA PRO A 442 11.51 9.46 -13.76
C PRO A 442 12.17 8.36 -12.90
N PHE A 443 13.49 8.21 -13.03
CA PHE A 443 14.25 7.27 -12.21
C PHE A 443 14.33 7.73 -10.74
N PHE A 444 14.76 8.94 -10.49
CA PHE A 444 14.92 9.46 -9.13
C PHE A 444 13.59 9.70 -8.43
N GLY A 445 12.56 10.15 -9.14
CA GLY A 445 11.21 10.28 -8.61
C GLY A 445 10.63 8.92 -8.14
N THR A 446 10.93 7.85 -8.86
CA THR A 446 10.58 6.48 -8.43
C THR A 446 11.30 6.10 -7.14
N LEU A 447 12.59 6.40 -7.01
CA LEU A 447 13.36 6.14 -5.79
C LEU A 447 12.91 7.00 -4.60
N MET A 448 12.33 8.18 -4.84
CA MET A 448 11.71 8.97 -3.77
C MET A 448 10.53 8.22 -3.14
N GLY A 449 9.67 7.59 -3.94
CA GLY A 449 8.62 6.71 -3.44
C GLY A 449 9.18 5.55 -2.60
N TRP A 450 10.25 4.91 -3.09
CA TRP A 450 10.95 3.84 -2.37
C TRP A 450 11.46 4.30 -1.00
N ILE A 451 12.15 5.44 -0.91
CA ILE A 451 12.62 6.02 0.36
C ILE A 451 11.43 6.34 1.27
N GLY A 452 10.37 6.91 0.70
CA GLY A 452 9.15 7.26 1.45
C GLY A 452 8.57 6.06 2.19
N VAL A 453 8.41 4.93 1.52
CA VAL A 453 7.89 3.70 2.15
C VAL A 453 8.93 3.06 3.08
N ALA A 454 10.19 3.02 2.68
CA ALA A 454 11.27 2.47 3.52
C ALA A 454 11.33 3.12 4.90
N LEU A 455 11.09 4.44 4.97
CA LEU A 455 11.15 5.20 6.22
C LEU A 455 9.82 5.26 6.97
N THR A 456 8.68 5.32 6.26
CA THR A 456 7.35 5.42 6.88
C THR A 456 6.70 4.07 7.18
N GLY A 457 7.09 3.02 6.48
CA GLY A 457 6.44 1.73 6.50
C GLY A 457 5.09 1.67 5.76
N SER A 458 4.74 2.71 4.99
CA SER A 458 3.40 2.84 4.40
C SER A 458 3.45 3.51 3.03
N ASP A 459 2.94 2.81 1.99
CA ASP A 459 2.78 3.39 0.66
C ASP A 459 1.76 4.55 0.66
N THR A 460 0.70 4.44 1.47
CA THR A 460 -0.24 5.54 1.73
C THR A 460 0.49 6.79 2.22
N ALA A 461 1.38 6.64 3.21
CA ALA A 461 2.15 7.75 3.76
C ALA A 461 3.12 8.35 2.73
N SER A 462 3.83 7.52 1.97
CA SER A 462 4.71 7.97 0.88
C SER A 462 3.95 8.75 -0.19
N ASN A 463 2.76 8.26 -0.57
CA ASN A 463 1.89 8.93 -1.54
C ASN A 463 1.37 10.28 -1.04
N VAL A 464 1.07 10.41 0.25
CA VAL A 464 0.71 11.70 0.86
C VAL A 464 1.88 12.68 0.85
N LEU A 465 3.09 12.22 1.16
CA LEU A 465 4.27 13.08 1.26
C LEU A 465 4.77 13.57 -0.09
N PHE A 466 4.79 12.69 -1.09
CA PHE A 466 5.49 12.95 -2.34
C PHE A 466 4.56 13.09 -3.56
N GLY A 467 3.28 12.70 -3.45
CA GLY A 467 2.35 12.73 -4.58
C GLY A 467 2.18 14.10 -5.20
N GLY A 468 2.10 15.16 -4.39
CA GLY A 468 2.01 16.55 -4.88
C GLY A 468 3.29 16.99 -5.59
N MET A 469 4.45 16.70 -5.01
CA MET A 469 5.76 16.96 -5.62
C MET A 469 5.91 16.23 -6.97
N GLN A 470 5.54 14.95 -7.04
CA GLN A 470 5.59 14.15 -8.27
C GLN A 470 4.74 14.78 -9.38
N LYS A 471 3.53 15.25 -9.04
CA LYS A 471 2.62 15.90 -9.96
C LYS A 471 3.23 17.16 -10.56
N VAL A 472 3.72 18.07 -9.71
CA VAL A 472 4.29 19.35 -10.13
C VAL A 472 5.54 19.14 -10.97
N ALA A 473 6.46 18.26 -10.54
CA ALA A 473 7.69 17.98 -11.29
C ALA A 473 7.39 17.37 -12.67
N ALA A 474 6.40 16.46 -12.75
CA ALA A 474 5.98 15.88 -14.02
C ALA A 474 5.43 16.95 -14.97
N GLU A 475 4.54 17.82 -14.49
CA GLU A 475 3.98 18.92 -15.28
C GLU A 475 5.07 19.87 -15.82
N GLN A 476 6.05 20.21 -15.00
CA GLN A 476 7.18 21.08 -15.40
C GLN A 476 8.10 20.43 -16.45
N LEU A 477 8.22 19.11 -16.43
CA LEU A 477 9.03 18.36 -17.38
C LEU A 477 8.26 17.92 -18.63
N GLY A 478 6.97 18.26 -18.74
CA GLY A 478 6.10 17.82 -19.84
C GLY A 478 5.82 16.33 -19.82
N LEU A 479 5.93 15.69 -18.65
CA LEU A 479 5.59 14.29 -18.42
C LEU A 479 4.12 14.16 -17.96
N SER A 480 3.54 12.98 -18.10
CA SER A 480 2.22 12.70 -17.52
C SER A 480 2.32 12.73 -15.99
N PRO A 481 1.49 13.52 -15.29
CA PRO A 481 1.39 13.46 -13.83
C PRO A 481 1.02 12.05 -13.34
N ASN A 482 0.12 11.35 -14.05
CA ASN A 482 -0.27 9.99 -13.72
C ASN A 482 0.91 9.01 -13.75
N LEU A 483 1.86 9.19 -14.71
CA LEU A 483 3.08 8.39 -14.77
C LEU A 483 3.90 8.53 -13.49
N MET A 484 4.12 9.76 -13.03
CA MET A 484 4.99 10.02 -11.88
C MET A 484 4.28 9.76 -10.55
N GLY A 485 2.98 10.03 -10.44
CA GLY A 485 2.15 9.62 -9.29
C GLY A 485 2.14 8.10 -9.11
N ALA A 486 1.96 7.36 -10.22
CA ALA A 486 2.07 5.90 -10.22
C ALA A 486 3.48 5.41 -9.89
N ALA A 487 4.52 6.09 -10.40
CA ALA A 487 5.92 5.76 -10.11
C ALA A 487 6.26 5.89 -8.62
N ASN A 488 5.66 6.88 -7.92
CA ASN A 488 5.82 7.02 -6.47
C ASN A 488 5.33 5.77 -5.74
N SER A 489 4.13 5.29 -6.06
CA SER A 489 3.55 4.09 -5.46
C SER A 489 4.30 2.82 -5.89
N SER A 490 4.55 2.66 -7.21
CA SER A 490 5.24 1.47 -7.76
C SER A 490 6.70 1.35 -7.30
N GLY A 491 7.41 2.46 -7.11
CA GLY A 491 8.72 2.49 -6.46
C GLY A 491 8.59 2.24 -4.95
N GLY A 492 7.57 2.84 -4.35
CA GLY A 492 7.26 2.73 -2.93
C GLY A 492 7.09 1.29 -2.46
N VAL A 493 6.36 0.46 -3.20
CA VAL A 493 6.12 -0.94 -2.81
C VAL A 493 7.40 -1.74 -2.62
N MET A 494 8.48 -1.40 -3.32
CA MET A 494 9.79 -2.05 -3.15
C MET A 494 10.46 -1.66 -1.83
N GLY A 495 10.12 -0.49 -1.27
CA GLY A 495 10.57 -0.04 0.06
C GLY A 495 9.95 -0.81 1.22
N LYS A 496 8.82 -1.48 0.98
CA LYS A 496 8.11 -2.25 2.01
C LYS A 496 8.93 -3.40 2.58
N MET A 497 9.90 -3.94 1.83
CA MET A 497 10.80 -4.98 2.33
C MET A 497 11.70 -4.53 3.48
N ILE A 498 12.07 -3.25 3.52
CA ILE A 498 13.12 -2.73 4.40
C ILE A 498 12.58 -1.77 5.45
N ASP A 499 11.29 -1.53 5.50
CA ASP A 499 10.73 -0.69 6.53
C ASP A 499 10.84 -1.34 7.92
N ALA A 500 11.16 -0.53 8.91
CA ALA A 500 11.40 -1.01 10.27
C ALA A 500 10.16 -1.70 10.87
N GLN A 501 8.95 -1.22 10.55
CA GLN A 501 7.71 -1.78 11.07
C GLN A 501 7.49 -3.21 10.55
N SER A 502 7.62 -3.42 9.23
CA SER A 502 7.44 -4.74 8.62
C SER A 502 8.50 -5.73 9.08
N ILE A 503 9.76 -5.29 9.26
CA ILE A 503 10.84 -6.11 9.78
C ILE A 503 10.55 -6.55 11.23
N VAL A 504 10.10 -5.62 12.10
CA VAL A 504 9.72 -5.96 13.48
C VAL A 504 8.52 -6.90 13.52
N VAL A 505 7.53 -6.70 12.64
CA VAL A 505 6.40 -7.62 12.51
C VAL A 505 6.86 -9.01 12.10
N ALA A 506 7.75 -9.11 11.11
CA ALA A 506 8.32 -10.37 10.66
C ALA A 506 9.12 -11.08 11.78
N SER A 507 10.01 -10.35 12.48
CA SER A 507 10.80 -10.91 13.60
C SER A 507 9.92 -11.40 14.74
N THR A 508 8.85 -10.66 15.04
CA THR A 508 7.87 -11.03 16.08
C THR A 508 7.09 -12.28 15.68
N ALA A 509 6.59 -12.35 14.45
CA ALA A 509 5.83 -13.49 13.93
C ALA A 509 6.67 -14.78 13.90
N THR A 510 7.96 -14.67 13.60
CA THR A 510 8.89 -15.80 13.59
C THR A 510 9.51 -16.08 14.96
N ARG A 511 9.22 -15.25 15.99
CA ARG A 511 9.83 -15.30 17.33
C ARG A 511 11.35 -15.18 17.30
N TRP A 512 11.90 -14.50 16.30
CA TRP A 512 13.34 -14.30 16.10
C TRP A 512 13.75 -12.90 16.54
N PHE A 513 13.49 -12.61 17.81
CA PHE A 513 13.68 -11.29 18.43
C PHE A 513 15.14 -10.85 18.42
N ASN A 514 15.37 -9.54 18.34
CA ASN A 514 16.69 -8.89 18.30
C ASN A 514 17.55 -9.29 17.08
N LYS A 515 16.92 -9.80 16.02
CA LYS A 515 17.58 -10.21 14.77
C LYS A 515 17.11 -9.38 13.57
N GLU A 516 16.46 -8.27 13.82
CA GLU A 516 15.92 -7.34 12.81
C GLU A 516 17.03 -6.88 11.84
N GLY A 517 18.23 -6.66 12.35
CA GLY A 517 19.39 -6.29 11.54
C GLY A 517 19.84 -7.37 10.55
N GLU A 518 19.65 -8.66 10.87
CA GLU A 518 19.96 -9.77 9.94
C GLU A 518 18.91 -9.85 8.84
N ILE A 519 17.62 -9.66 9.18
CA ILE A 519 16.53 -9.59 8.22
C ILE A 519 16.76 -8.41 7.27
N LEU A 520 17.05 -7.22 7.80
CA LEU A 520 17.32 -6.02 7.01
C LEU A 520 18.48 -6.24 6.01
N ARG A 521 19.62 -6.80 6.48
CA ARG A 521 20.78 -7.08 5.61
C ARG A 521 20.42 -8.03 4.47
N TYR A 522 19.57 -9.01 4.74
CA TYR A 522 19.13 -9.97 3.74
C TYR A 522 18.27 -9.32 2.67
N VAL A 523 17.24 -8.52 3.06
CA VAL A 523 16.28 -7.95 2.12
C VAL A 523 16.75 -6.65 1.46
N PHE A 524 17.75 -5.95 2.00
CA PHE A 524 18.16 -4.62 1.55
C PHE A 524 18.54 -4.56 0.07
N PHE A 525 19.43 -5.47 -0.37
CA PHE A 525 19.87 -5.47 -1.76
C PHE A 525 18.78 -5.94 -2.73
N HIS A 526 17.85 -6.78 -2.28
CA HIS A 526 16.67 -7.16 -3.06
C HIS A 526 15.75 -5.95 -3.27
N SER A 527 15.52 -5.17 -2.22
CA SER A 527 14.68 -3.98 -2.25
C SER A 527 15.21 -2.91 -3.20
N ILE A 528 16.48 -2.51 -3.05
CA ILE A 528 17.06 -1.47 -3.90
C ILE A 528 17.20 -1.92 -5.36
N ALA A 529 17.54 -3.19 -5.61
CA ALA A 529 17.64 -3.72 -6.96
C ALA A 529 16.27 -3.68 -7.67
N LEU A 530 15.20 -4.10 -7.02
CA LEU A 530 13.85 -4.04 -7.57
C LEU A 530 13.37 -2.60 -7.73
N ALA A 531 13.66 -1.70 -6.78
CA ALA A 531 13.34 -0.27 -6.91
C ALA A 531 14.04 0.38 -8.11
N CYS A 532 15.31 0.07 -8.33
CA CYS A 532 16.04 0.54 -9.50
C CYS A 532 15.45 -0.02 -10.81
N LEU A 533 15.03 -1.29 -10.84
CA LEU A 533 14.35 -1.86 -12.01
C LEU A 533 13.03 -1.15 -12.31
N VAL A 534 12.24 -0.81 -11.27
CA VAL A 534 11.04 0.02 -11.45
C VAL A 534 11.40 1.40 -12.00
N GLY A 535 12.43 2.05 -11.45
CA GLY A 535 12.90 3.36 -11.92
C GLY A 535 13.35 3.36 -13.38
N VAL A 536 14.07 2.31 -13.80
CA VAL A 536 14.45 2.11 -15.21
C VAL A 536 13.21 1.91 -16.08
N PHE A 537 12.26 1.08 -15.64
CA PHE A 537 11.02 0.83 -16.38
C PHE A 537 10.16 2.10 -16.54
N VAL A 538 10.02 2.89 -15.48
CA VAL A 538 9.31 4.19 -15.52
C VAL A 538 10.04 5.17 -16.47
N THR A 539 11.37 5.18 -16.47
CA THR A 539 12.15 5.99 -17.41
C THR A 539 11.91 5.54 -18.86
N MET A 540 11.82 4.23 -19.10
CA MET A 540 11.44 3.72 -20.42
C MET A 540 10.02 4.14 -20.82
N GLN A 541 9.05 4.09 -19.89
CA GLN A 541 7.70 4.59 -20.13
C GLN A 541 7.66 6.10 -20.44
N ALA A 542 8.56 6.88 -19.81
CA ALA A 542 8.65 8.31 -20.08
C ALA A 542 9.17 8.64 -21.49
N TYR A 543 10.18 7.89 -21.99
CA TYR A 543 10.97 8.33 -23.14
C TYR A 543 11.17 7.31 -24.26
N VAL A 544 10.96 6.01 -24.02
CA VAL A 544 11.34 4.96 -24.98
C VAL A 544 10.11 4.30 -25.60
N TRP A 545 10.01 4.40 -26.93
CA TRP A 545 9.01 3.63 -27.67
C TRP A 545 9.36 2.12 -27.64
N PRO A 546 8.42 1.17 -27.46
CA PRO A 546 6.96 1.35 -27.39
C PRO A 546 6.40 1.62 -26.00
N PHE A 547 7.22 1.70 -24.94
CA PHE A 547 6.77 1.85 -23.55
C PHE A 547 5.98 3.15 -23.31
N THR A 548 6.27 4.21 -24.08
CA THR A 548 5.51 5.46 -24.04
C THR A 548 4.02 5.30 -24.37
N LEU A 549 3.64 4.23 -25.08
CA LEU A 549 2.23 3.90 -25.39
C LEU A 549 1.46 3.39 -24.15
N MET A 550 2.17 2.99 -23.11
CA MET A 550 1.57 2.49 -21.88
C MET A 550 1.11 3.63 -20.95
N VAL A 551 1.58 4.86 -21.21
CA VAL A 551 1.32 6.01 -20.34
C VAL A 551 -0.13 6.46 -20.46
N VAL A 552 -0.85 6.54 -19.34
CA VAL A 552 -2.17 7.15 -19.24
C VAL A 552 -1.98 8.67 -19.25
N ARG A 553 -2.61 9.33 -20.22
CA ARG A 553 -2.50 10.77 -20.45
C ARG A 553 -3.70 11.52 -19.93
#